data_6f8b985963a7aa23df5d094f460dacc0
#
_entry.id   6f8b985963a7aa23df5d094f460dacc0
#
_cell.length_a   1.000
_cell.length_b   1.000
_cell.length_c   1.000
_cell.angle_alpha   90.00
_cell.angle_beta   90.00
_cell.angle_gamma   90.00
#
_symmetry.space_group_name_H-M   'P 1'
#
loop_
_entity.id
_entity.type
_entity.pdbx_description
1 polymer ?
#
loop_
_entity_poly.entity_id
_entity_poly.type
_entity_poly.pdbx_seq_one_letter_code
_entity_poly.pdbx_strand_id
1 'polypeptide(L)'
;MKRMLGSLVMLTLMMLGHVWAAEGTLQKIGRTGKLQMGARSGSIPFGFIDKDNTWVGFSIDLCTEVKNKLETKLNKKIELELKEVTPSNRIPLVANGTIDVECGSTTYTRARDETVDFSINFFFTGSQLLVKKGSGIRSVADLEGKRVGATQGTTNEKAIRVLAPKAAVVVFQDHPSGFLALEQGKIDAYTTDGIILAGLRAKSPQAANYEVVGDFYTNEPYSFILRENDSDWRDFVNLALMEMLEDGTYDKFYEKWFGPNGVVPYPMPAPVKTYLSMQVMPR
;
A
#
# COMPACT_ATOMS: atom_id res chain seq x y z
N MET A 1 70.12 32.34 -36.89
CA MET A 1 69.43 31.20 -36.25
C MET A 1 68.54 31.71 -35.13
N LYS A 2 67.23 31.90 -35.43
CA LYS A 2 66.23 32.35 -34.45
C LYS A 2 65.28 31.17 -34.19
N ARG A 3 65.25 30.64 -32.97
CA ARG A 3 64.30 29.58 -32.54
C ARG A 3 63.01 30.27 -32.17
N MET A 4 61.92 29.94 -32.90
CA MET A 4 60.54 30.25 -32.50
C MET A 4 60.05 29.16 -31.57
N LEU A 5 59.79 29.51 -30.30
CA LEU A 5 59.03 28.68 -29.37
C LEU A 5 57.54 28.92 -29.66
N GLY A 6 56.85 27.92 -30.15
CA GLY A 6 55.37 27.93 -30.25
C GLY A 6 54.76 27.48 -28.94
N SER A 7 54.07 28.38 -28.26
CA SER A 7 53.25 28.05 -27.08
C SER A 7 51.94 27.42 -27.51
N LEU A 8 51.78 26.13 -27.21
CA LEU A 8 50.54 25.38 -27.37
C LEU A 8 49.62 25.66 -26.17
N VAL A 9 48.66 26.54 -26.35
CA VAL A 9 47.60 26.78 -25.35
C VAL A 9 46.59 25.66 -25.49
N MET A 10 46.60 24.70 -24.56
CA MET A 10 45.65 23.62 -24.44
C MET A 10 44.37 24.16 -23.78
N LEU A 11 43.38 24.45 -24.59
CA LEU A 11 42.03 24.89 -24.17
C LEU A 11 41.27 23.68 -23.63
N THR A 12 41.29 23.47 -22.29
CA THR A 12 40.50 22.44 -21.61
C THR A 12 39.05 22.89 -21.58
N LEU A 13 38.22 22.39 -22.49
CA LEU A 13 36.75 22.55 -22.45
C LEU A 13 36.23 21.76 -21.25
N MET A 14 35.95 22.42 -20.13
CA MET A 14 35.14 21.87 -19.06
C MET A 14 33.70 21.72 -19.58
N MET A 15 33.35 20.52 -20.04
CA MET A 15 31.95 20.14 -20.19
C MET A 15 31.33 20.09 -18.79
N LEU A 16 30.71 21.18 -18.37
CA LEU A 16 29.76 21.20 -17.27
C LEU A 16 28.56 20.34 -17.71
N GLY A 17 28.64 19.07 -17.45
CA GLY A 17 27.48 18.17 -17.55
C GLY A 17 26.40 18.71 -16.62
N HIS A 18 25.38 19.37 -17.19
CA HIS A 18 24.16 19.67 -16.45
C HIS A 18 23.53 18.32 -16.10
N VAL A 19 23.75 17.86 -14.87
CA VAL A 19 22.94 16.81 -14.29
C VAL A 19 21.53 17.40 -14.14
N TRP A 20 20.69 17.12 -15.13
CA TRP A 20 19.28 17.45 -15.00
C TRP A 20 18.74 16.57 -13.89
N ALA A 21 18.45 17.17 -12.74
CA ALA A 21 17.70 16.49 -11.71
C ALA A 21 16.40 16.00 -12.34
N ALA A 22 16.03 14.73 -12.11
CA ALA A 22 14.78 14.19 -12.61
C ALA A 22 13.63 15.07 -12.10
N GLU A 23 12.66 15.37 -12.97
CA GLU A 23 11.49 16.18 -12.61
C GLU A 23 10.78 15.56 -11.40
N GLY A 24 10.58 16.34 -10.33
CA GLY A 24 9.85 15.91 -9.13
C GLY A 24 8.36 15.67 -9.44
N THR A 25 7.72 14.81 -8.68
CA THR A 25 6.30 14.45 -8.89
C THR A 25 5.38 15.66 -8.76
N LEU A 26 5.60 16.55 -7.79
CA LEU A 26 4.82 17.78 -7.66
C LEU A 26 4.92 18.68 -8.91
N GLN A 27 6.11 18.82 -9.48
CA GLN A 27 6.34 19.60 -10.70
C GLN A 27 5.65 18.95 -11.90
N LYS A 28 5.78 17.63 -12.05
CA LYS A 28 5.09 16.83 -13.10
C LYS A 28 3.58 17.04 -13.03
N ILE A 29 2.98 16.89 -11.84
CA ILE A 29 1.54 17.05 -11.65
C ILE A 29 1.13 18.50 -11.90
N GLY A 30 1.89 19.47 -11.40
CA GLY A 30 1.65 20.89 -11.68
C GLY A 30 1.63 21.21 -13.16
N ARG A 31 2.55 20.64 -13.94
CA ARG A 31 2.63 20.80 -15.39
C ARG A 31 1.52 20.06 -16.13
N THR A 32 1.30 18.78 -15.81
CA THR A 32 0.38 17.92 -16.58
C THR A 32 -1.09 18.07 -16.14
N GLY A 33 -1.34 18.46 -14.90
CA GLY A 33 -2.67 18.45 -14.30
C GLY A 33 -3.20 17.03 -14.01
N LYS A 34 -2.33 16.01 -13.92
CA LYS A 34 -2.70 14.61 -13.73
C LYS A 34 -1.95 13.99 -12.58
N LEU A 35 -2.68 13.27 -11.72
CA LEU A 35 -2.14 12.41 -10.66
C LEU A 35 -2.44 10.96 -11.02
N GLN A 36 -1.39 10.16 -11.23
CA GLN A 36 -1.50 8.73 -11.51
C GLN A 36 -1.43 7.93 -10.23
N MET A 37 -2.56 7.34 -9.83
CA MET A 37 -2.71 6.60 -8.59
C MET A 37 -2.81 5.10 -8.85
N GLY A 38 -1.91 4.31 -8.26
CA GLY A 38 -2.04 2.87 -8.21
C GLY A 38 -3.12 2.45 -7.20
N ALA A 39 -4.13 1.72 -7.65
CA ALA A 39 -5.25 1.27 -6.83
C ALA A 39 -5.37 -0.25 -6.86
N ARG A 40 -5.76 -0.85 -5.72
CA ARG A 40 -6.01 -2.29 -5.59
C ARG A 40 -7.48 -2.58 -5.90
N SER A 41 -7.74 -3.64 -6.66
CA SER A 41 -9.12 -4.05 -7.03
C SER A 41 -9.77 -5.04 -6.06
N GLY A 42 -8.99 -5.62 -5.13
CA GLY A 42 -9.48 -6.68 -4.24
C GLY A 42 -8.94 -6.65 -2.81
N SER A 43 -8.46 -5.49 -2.30
CA SER A 43 -7.98 -5.34 -0.92
C SER A 43 -9.04 -4.67 -0.04
N ILE A 44 -10.13 -5.38 0.24
CA ILE A 44 -11.27 -4.89 1.03
C ILE A 44 -10.86 -4.74 2.50
N PRO A 45 -11.14 -3.59 3.16
CA PRO A 45 -11.88 -2.41 2.71
C PRO A 45 -11.00 -1.23 2.24
N PHE A 46 -9.72 -1.42 1.90
CA PHE A 46 -8.77 -0.34 1.57
C PHE A 46 -8.89 0.14 0.13
N GLY A 47 -8.90 -0.78 -0.84
CA GLY A 47 -9.08 -0.50 -2.25
C GLY A 47 -9.70 -1.71 -2.94
N PHE A 48 -10.86 -1.51 -3.55
CA PHE A 48 -11.59 -2.56 -4.27
C PHE A 48 -12.59 -1.96 -5.26
N ILE A 49 -13.05 -2.79 -6.19
CA ILE A 49 -14.10 -2.41 -7.12
C ILE A 49 -15.44 -2.83 -6.52
N ASP A 50 -16.37 -1.88 -6.41
CA ASP A 50 -17.70 -2.13 -5.90
C ASP A 50 -18.67 -2.69 -6.96
N LYS A 51 -19.94 -2.88 -6.59
CA LYS A 51 -20.99 -3.37 -7.49
C LYS A 51 -21.28 -2.46 -8.69
N ASP A 52 -20.94 -1.16 -8.56
CA ASP A 52 -21.16 -0.15 -9.59
C ASP A 52 -19.91 0.04 -10.47
N ASN A 53 -18.98 -0.91 -10.39
CA ASN A 53 -17.69 -0.93 -11.10
C ASN A 53 -16.82 0.31 -10.81
N THR A 54 -16.91 0.82 -9.59
CA THR A 54 -16.17 1.99 -9.13
C THR A 54 -15.12 1.59 -8.09
N TRP A 55 -13.92 2.18 -8.18
CA TRP A 55 -12.92 2.05 -7.14
C TRP A 55 -13.34 2.78 -5.88
N VAL A 56 -13.43 2.04 -4.80
CA VAL A 56 -13.79 2.54 -3.48
C VAL A 56 -12.86 1.93 -2.42
N GLY A 57 -12.83 2.55 -1.24
CA GLY A 57 -12.09 2.02 -0.10
C GLY A 57 -11.46 3.11 0.75
N PHE A 58 -11.01 2.73 1.92
CA PHE A 58 -10.41 3.64 2.88
C PHE A 58 -9.17 4.36 2.32
N SER A 59 -8.26 3.62 1.68
CA SER A 59 -7.07 4.20 1.06
C SER A 59 -7.41 5.05 -0.16
N ILE A 60 -8.48 4.70 -0.89
CA ILE A 60 -8.97 5.50 -2.02
C ILE A 60 -9.50 6.85 -1.53
N ASP A 61 -10.28 6.86 -0.43
CA ASP A 61 -10.77 8.10 0.17
C ASP A 61 -9.62 9.00 0.65
N LEU A 62 -8.65 8.42 1.38
CA LEU A 62 -7.46 9.17 1.84
C LEU A 62 -6.68 9.78 0.67
N CYS A 63 -6.41 9.02 -0.39
CA CYS A 63 -5.67 9.53 -1.54
C CYS A 63 -6.47 10.55 -2.37
N THR A 64 -7.78 10.39 -2.43
CA THR A 64 -8.65 11.40 -3.05
C THR A 64 -8.53 12.72 -2.29
N GLU A 65 -8.44 12.66 -0.96
CA GLU A 65 -8.24 13.87 -0.16
C GLU A 65 -6.83 14.45 -0.31
N VAL A 66 -5.79 13.62 -0.45
CA VAL A 66 -4.44 14.09 -0.84
C VAL A 66 -4.52 14.87 -2.15
N LYS A 67 -5.24 14.35 -3.17
CA LYS A 67 -5.47 15.05 -4.44
C LYS A 67 -6.20 16.38 -4.23
N ASN A 68 -7.26 16.44 -3.40
CA ASN A 68 -8.00 17.67 -3.12
C ASN A 68 -7.12 18.75 -2.48
N LYS A 69 -6.29 18.36 -1.51
CA LYS A 69 -5.29 19.27 -0.89
C LYS A 69 -4.25 19.73 -1.92
N LEU A 70 -3.86 18.87 -2.84
CA LEU A 70 -2.95 19.23 -3.95
C LEU A 70 -3.59 20.25 -4.91
N GLU A 71 -4.86 20.11 -5.25
CA GLU A 71 -5.60 21.09 -6.04
C GLU A 71 -5.60 22.47 -5.37
N THR A 72 -5.80 22.49 -4.05
CA THR A 72 -5.74 23.74 -3.25
C THR A 72 -4.34 24.35 -3.29
N LYS A 73 -3.29 23.55 -3.05
CA LYS A 73 -1.90 24.02 -3.07
C LYS A 73 -1.48 24.58 -4.42
N LEU A 74 -1.89 23.95 -5.50
CA LEU A 74 -1.50 24.34 -6.87
C LEU A 74 -2.48 25.33 -7.51
N ASN A 75 -3.59 25.64 -6.83
CA ASN A 75 -4.72 26.43 -7.36
C ASN A 75 -5.14 25.95 -8.77
N LYS A 76 -5.21 24.62 -8.94
CA LYS A 76 -5.45 23.96 -10.24
C LYS A 76 -6.22 22.66 -10.05
N LYS A 77 -7.18 22.40 -10.95
CA LYS A 77 -7.85 21.09 -10.99
C LYS A 77 -6.88 19.99 -11.44
N ILE A 78 -6.93 18.86 -10.71
CA ILE A 78 -6.08 17.68 -10.97
C ILE A 78 -6.98 16.51 -11.35
N GLU A 79 -6.74 15.96 -12.53
CA GLU A 79 -7.36 14.72 -12.96
C GLU A 79 -6.72 13.53 -12.22
N LEU A 80 -7.56 12.69 -11.58
CA LEU A 80 -7.11 11.47 -10.92
C LEU A 80 -7.21 10.29 -11.89
N GLU A 81 -6.07 9.78 -12.32
CA GLU A 81 -5.99 8.58 -13.18
C GLU A 81 -5.70 7.34 -12.32
N LEU A 82 -6.71 6.48 -12.16
CA LEU A 82 -6.56 5.22 -11.43
C LEU A 82 -5.96 4.13 -12.33
N LYS A 83 -4.90 3.48 -11.84
CA LYS A 83 -4.27 2.32 -12.49
C LYS A 83 -4.33 1.13 -11.56
N GLU A 84 -4.83 0.01 -12.06
CA GLU A 84 -4.85 -1.22 -11.28
C GLU A 84 -3.44 -1.73 -10.99
N VAL A 85 -3.18 -2.07 -9.73
CA VAL A 85 -1.93 -2.67 -9.29
C VAL A 85 -2.16 -3.92 -8.46
N THR A 86 -1.20 -4.84 -8.54
CA THR A 86 -1.11 -6.05 -7.72
C THR A 86 -0.04 -5.90 -6.64
N PRO A 87 0.00 -6.75 -5.61
CA PRO A 87 1.09 -6.71 -4.64
C PRO A 87 2.48 -6.93 -5.25
N SER A 88 2.58 -7.63 -6.38
CA SER A 88 3.85 -7.93 -7.04
C SER A 88 4.35 -6.79 -7.95
N ASN A 89 3.46 -5.97 -8.56
CA ASN A 89 3.87 -4.95 -9.53
C ASN A 89 3.85 -3.51 -8.99
N ARG A 90 3.18 -3.23 -7.86
CA ARG A 90 3.02 -1.87 -7.31
C ARG A 90 4.35 -1.15 -7.06
N ILE A 91 5.35 -1.83 -6.47
CA ILE A 91 6.67 -1.23 -6.19
C ILE A 91 7.41 -0.88 -7.49
N PRO A 92 7.59 -1.80 -8.46
CA PRO A 92 8.17 -1.45 -9.76
C PRO A 92 7.47 -0.30 -10.48
N LEU A 93 6.13 -0.21 -10.40
CA LEU A 93 5.37 0.85 -11.08
C LEU A 93 5.55 2.23 -10.43
N VAL A 94 5.75 2.30 -9.11
CA VAL A 94 6.13 3.54 -8.43
C VAL A 94 7.58 3.89 -8.74
N ALA A 95 8.51 2.93 -8.61
CA ALA A 95 9.93 3.16 -8.79
C ALA A 95 10.27 3.69 -10.19
N ASN A 96 9.57 3.22 -11.23
CA ASN A 96 9.78 3.66 -12.60
C ASN A 96 8.93 4.89 -13.02
N GLY A 97 8.12 5.45 -12.10
CA GLY A 97 7.29 6.63 -12.35
C GLY A 97 6.04 6.39 -13.21
N THR A 98 5.63 5.13 -13.44
CA THR A 98 4.36 4.79 -14.12
C THR A 98 3.15 5.22 -13.30
N ILE A 99 3.26 5.19 -11.99
CA ILE A 99 2.31 5.76 -11.03
C ILE A 99 3.05 6.69 -10.07
N ASP A 100 2.37 7.73 -9.61
CA ASP A 100 2.91 8.77 -8.74
C ASP A 100 2.81 8.40 -7.27
N VAL A 101 1.81 7.61 -6.93
CA VAL A 101 1.54 7.10 -5.58
C VAL A 101 0.77 5.78 -5.66
N GLU A 102 1.09 4.83 -4.80
CA GLU A 102 0.22 3.66 -4.60
C GLU A 102 -0.59 3.84 -3.31
N CYS A 103 -1.90 3.82 -3.47
CA CYS A 103 -2.88 4.04 -2.41
C CYS A 103 -3.60 2.73 -2.09
N GLY A 104 -2.87 1.81 -1.49
CA GLY A 104 -3.38 0.49 -1.15
C GLY A 104 -3.21 0.15 0.33
N SER A 105 -2.93 -1.10 0.59
CA SER A 105 -2.63 -1.68 1.88
C SER A 105 -1.19 -2.21 1.89
N THR A 106 -0.23 -1.31 1.69
CA THR A 106 1.17 -1.72 1.57
C THR A 106 1.90 -1.58 2.89
N THR A 107 2.40 -2.70 3.37
CA THR A 107 3.24 -2.73 4.58
C THR A 107 4.56 -2.04 4.32
N TYR A 108 4.91 -1.08 5.17
CA TYR A 108 6.23 -0.50 5.22
C TYR A 108 7.23 -1.53 5.74
N THR A 109 8.27 -1.83 4.98
CA THR A 109 9.35 -2.71 5.41
C THR A 109 10.70 -2.14 4.98
N ARG A 110 11.75 -2.40 5.76
CA ARG A 110 13.12 -1.96 5.43
C ARG A 110 13.56 -2.37 4.02
N ALA A 111 13.24 -3.62 3.62
CA ALA A 111 13.62 -4.12 2.30
C ALA A 111 12.89 -3.41 1.14
N ARG A 112 11.68 -2.91 1.36
CA ARG A 112 10.95 -2.12 0.35
C ARG A 112 11.43 -0.67 0.31
N ASP A 113 11.84 -0.15 1.47
CA ASP A 113 12.39 1.19 1.65
C ASP A 113 13.73 1.42 0.89
N GLU A 114 14.39 0.33 0.52
CA GLU A 114 15.59 0.37 -0.35
C GLU A 114 15.27 0.69 -1.83
N THR A 115 14.00 0.72 -2.20
CA THR A 115 13.57 0.87 -3.61
C THR A 115 12.56 2.00 -3.81
N VAL A 116 11.78 2.33 -2.77
CA VAL A 116 10.70 3.31 -2.80
C VAL A 116 10.59 4.00 -1.44
N ASP A 117 10.15 5.24 -1.43
CA ASP A 117 9.81 5.97 -0.21
C ASP A 117 8.40 5.58 0.28
N PHE A 118 8.15 5.83 1.55
CA PHE A 118 6.87 5.61 2.21
C PHE A 118 6.34 6.88 2.86
N SER A 119 5.01 7.01 2.88
CA SER A 119 4.36 8.01 3.74
C SER A 119 4.45 7.62 5.22
N ILE A 120 4.00 8.51 6.10
CA ILE A 120 3.67 8.13 7.49
C ILE A 120 2.68 6.96 7.46
N ASN A 121 2.70 6.14 8.52
CA ASN A 121 1.77 5.03 8.64
C ASN A 121 0.36 5.53 8.90
N PHE A 122 -0.61 5.01 8.16
CA PHE A 122 -2.02 5.37 8.34
C PHE A 122 -2.90 4.23 8.85
N PHE A 123 -2.39 3.00 8.93
CA PHE A 123 -3.13 1.85 9.46
C PHE A 123 -2.18 0.79 10.02
N PHE A 124 -2.68 -0.02 10.96
CA PHE A 124 -1.91 -1.11 11.59
C PHE A 124 -2.75 -2.36 11.69
N THR A 125 -2.16 -3.49 11.32
CA THR A 125 -2.75 -4.82 11.39
C THR A 125 -1.65 -5.88 11.52
N GLY A 126 -1.99 -7.14 11.35
CA GLY A 126 -1.07 -8.26 11.32
C GLY A 126 -1.62 -9.40 10.47
N SER A 127 -0.77 -10.32 10.07
CA SER A 127 -1.16 -11.51 9.33
C SER A 127 -1.93 -12.49 10.19
N GLN A 128 -2.98 -13.07 9.62
CA GLN A 128 -3.81 -14.14 10.22
C GLN A 128 -4.16 -15.18 9.16
N LEU A 129 -4.99 -16.14 9.55
CA LEU A 129 -5.51 -17.19 8.67
C LEU A 129 -7.02 -17.07 8.52
N LEU A 130 -7.52 -17.26 7.30
CA LEU A 130 -8.93 -17.50 7.00
C LEU A 130 -9.13 -18.98 6.69
N VAL A 131 -10.05 -19.63 7.38
CA VAL A 131 -10.29 -21.05 7.27
C VAL A 131 -11.80 -21.35 7.21
N LYS A 132 -12.16 -22.54 6.73
CA LYS A 132 -13.52 -23.04 6.92
C LYS A 132 -13.74 -23.35 8.40
N LYS A 133 -14.90 -22.99 8.93
CA LYS A 133 -15.31 -23.37 10.28
C LYS A 133 -15.25 -24.90 10.48
N GLY A 134 -14.71 -25.32 11.61
CA GLY A 134 -14.56 -26.74 11.90
C GLY A 134 -13.39 -27.43 11.20
N SER A 135 -12.52 -26.69 10.51
CA SER A 135 -11.32 -27.23 9.83
C SER A 135 -10.28 -27.83 10.79
N GLY A 136 -10.34 -27.48 12.08
CA GLY A 136 -9.34 -27.85 13.08
C GLY A 136 -8.09 -26.93 13.07
N ILE A 137 -7.95 -26.03 12.09
CA ILE A 137 -6.84 -25.07 12.02
C ILE A 137 -7.20 -23.87 12.89
N ARG A 138 -6.35 -23.53 13.86
CA ARG A 138 -6.52 -22.40 14.79
C ARG A 138 -5.36 -21.42 14.77
N SER A 139 -4.20 -21.85 14.27
CA SER A 139 -2.97 -21.06 14.26
C SER A 139 -2.02 -21.54 13.17
N VAL A 140 -0.90 -20.84 12.99
CA VAL A 140 0.19 -21.22 12.06
C VAL A 140 0.77 -22.59 12.42
N ALA A 141 0.73 -22.99 13.70
CA ALA A 141 1.25 -24.28 14.15
C ALA A 141 0.46 -25.49 13.59
N ASP A 142 -0.80 -25.29 13.20
CA ASP A 142 -1.67 -26.35 12.68
C ASP A 142 -1.54 -26.56 11.16
N LEU A 143 -0.60 -25.87 10.51
CA LEU A 143 -0.46 -25.85 9.06
C LEU A 143 0.45 -26.95 8.48
N GLU A 144 1.05 -27.80 9.31
CA GLU A 144 1.90 -28.91 8.83
C GLU A 144 1.07 -29.84 7.91
N GLY A 145 1.57 -30.04 6.68
CA GLY A 145 0.90 -30.84 5.66
C GLY A 145 -0.35 -30.21 5.04
N LYS A 146 -0.72 -28.97 5.41
CA LYS A 146 -1.87 -28.26 4.85
C LYS A 146 -1.48 -27.44 3.62
N ARG A 147 -2.46 -27.23 2.73
CA ARG A 147 -2.35 -26.33 1.59
C ARG A 147 -2.72 -24.92 2.05
N VAL A 148 -1.76 -23.99 2.00
CA VAL A 148 -1.98 -22.61 2.47
C VAL A 148 -1.85 -21.65 1.30
N GLY A 149 -2.93 -20.93 1.00
CA GLY A 149 -2.93 -19.89 -0.02
C GLY A 149 -2.30 -18.61 0.51
N ALA A 150 -1.49 -17.95 -0.31
CA ALA A 150 -0.95 -16.62 -0.06
C ALA A 150 -0.91 -15.82 -1.36
N THR A 151 -0.87 -14.48 -1.27
CA THR A 151 -0.76 -13.63 -2.47
C THR A 151 0.69 -13.28 -2.76
N GLN A 152 1.09 -13.41 -4.02
CA GLN A 152 2.44 -13.14 -4.52
C GLN A 152 2.90 -11.71 -4.18
N GLY A 153 4.14 -11.57 -3.70
CA GLY A 153 4.75 -10.27 -3.41
C GLY A 153 4.30 -9.62 -2.10
N THR A 154 3.54 -10.35 -1.27
CA THR A 154 3.14 -9.90 0.07
C THR A 154 4.15 -10.28 1.15
N THR A 155 4.12 -9.56 2.27
CA THR A 155 4.84 -9.92 3.50
C THR A 155 4.31 -11.23 4.08
N ASN A 156 3.00 -11.46 3.97
CA ASN A 156 2.31 -12.67 4.42
C ASN A 156 2.83 -13.93 3.71
N GLU A 157 3.04 -13.86 2.38
CA GLU A 157 3.65 -14.98 1.63
C GLU A 157 5.04 -15.31 2.16
N LYS A 158 5.88 -14.29 2.37
CA LYS A 158 7.22 -14.48 2.91
C LYS A 158 7.20 -15.07 4.31
N ALA A 159 6.35 -14.51 5.19
CA ALA A 159 6.23 -14.93 6.58
C ALA A 159 5.74 -16.37 6.69
N ILE A 160 4.69 -16.77 5.95
CA ILE A 160 4.13 -18.12 6.07
C ILE A 160 5.12 -19.21 5.60
N ARG A 161 5.95 -18.92 4.60
CA ARG A 161 7.01 -19.86 4.14
C ARG A 161 8.05 -20.12 5.23
N VAL A 162 8.33 -19.11 6.07
CA VAL A 162 9.29 -19.21 7.17
C VAL A 162 8.67 -19.90 8.39
N LEU A 163 7.44 -19.49 8.74
CA LEU A 163 6.78 -19.91 9.98
C LEU A 163 6.11 -21.31 9.88
N ALA A 164 5.71 -21.69 8.66
CA ALA A 164 5.12 -22.99 8.38
C ALA A 164 5.86 -23.70 7.24
N PRO A 165 7.14 -24.07 7.41
CA PRO A 165 7.98 -24.62 6.32
C PRO A 165 7.49 -25.96 5.80
N LYS A 166 6.65 -26.68 6.54
CA LYS A 166 6.05 -27.95 6.15
C LYS A 166 4.66 -27.80 5.53
N ALA A 167 4.14 -26.57 5.40
CA ALA A 167 2.90 -26.30 4.67
C ALA A 167 3.15 -26.25 3.15
N ALA A 168 2.19 -26.71 2.36
CA ALA A 168 2.20 -26.56 0.91
C ALA A 168 1.66 -25.17 0.55
N VAL A 169 2.55 -24.18 0.33
CA VAL A 169 2.14 -22.81 0.01
C VAL A 169 1.76 -22.68 -1.45
N VAL A 170 0.49 -22.34 -1.71
CA VAL A 170 -0.09 -22.08 -3.03
C VAL A 170 -0.20 -20.57 -3.24
N VAL A 171 0.37 -20.04 -4.32
CA VAL A 171 0.47 -18.60 -4.55
C VAL A 171 -0.57 -18.13 -5.56
N PHE A 172 -1.23 -17.00 -5.24
CA PHE A 172 -2.23 -16.35 -6.07
C PHE A 172 -1.79 -14.93 -6.45
N GLN A 173 -2.35 -14.37 -7.52
CA GLN A 173 -2.00 -13.02 -7.96
C GLN A 173 -2.67 -11.93 -7.12
N ASP A 174 -3.86 -12.22 -6.58
CA ASP A 174 -4.68 -11.29 -5.79
C ASP A 174 -5.41 -12.01 -4.66
N HIS A 175 -5.98 -11.23 -3.75
CA HIS A 175 -6.70 -11.76 -2.59
C HIS A 175 -8.02 -12.47 -2.96
N PRO A 176 -8.85 -11.95 -3.88
CA PRO A 176 -10.07 -12.65 -4.30
C PRO A 176 -9.82 -14.05 -4.85
N SER A 177 -8.80 -14.22 -5.69
CA SER A 177 -8.44 -15.55 -6.23
C SER A 177 -8.02 -16.55 -5.15
N GLY A 178 -7.25 -16.07 -4.16
CA GLY A 178 -6.86 -16.88 -3.01
C GLY A 178 -8.06 -17.29 -2.15
N PHE A 179 -8.98 -16.38 -1.89
CA PHE A 179 -10.19 -16.68 -1.14
C PHE A 179 -11.12 -17.63 -1.92
N LEU A 180 -11.29 -17.42 -3.22
CA LEU A 180 -12.05 -18.32 -4.07
C LEU A 180 -11.50 -19.76 -4.04
N ALA A 181 -10.17 -19.91 -4.02
CA ALA A 181 -9.55 -21.24 -3.90
C ALA A 181 -9.86 -21.89 -2.54
N LEU A 182 -9.98 -21.12 -1.45
CA LEU A 182 -10.44 -21.62 -0.16
C LEU A 182 -11.92 -22.05 -0.22
N GLU A 183 -12.78 -21.25 -0.84
CA GLU A 183 -14.19 -21.58 -1.04
C GLU A 183 -14.35 -22.91 -1.81
N GLN A 184 -13.55 -23.09 -2.86
CA GLN A 184 -13.53 -24.30 -3.69
C GLN A 184 -12.85 -25.51 -3.02
N GLY A 185 -12.26 -25.36 -1.83
CA GLY A 185 -11.53 -26.43 -1.14
C GLY A 185 -10.20 -26.83 -1.81
N LYS A 186 -9.66 -25.98 -2.69
CA LYS A 186 -8.34 -26.17 -3.30
C LYS A 186 -7.18 -25.91 -2.33
N ILE A 187 -7.43 -25.10 -1.31
CA ILE A 187 -6.55 -24.83 -0.17
C ILE A 187 -7.30 -25.00 1.14
N ASP A 188 -6.58 -25.24 2.22
CA ASP A 188 -7.13 -25.54 3.54
C ASP A 188 -7.20 -24.29 4.42
N ALA A 189 -6.30 -23.32 4.17
CA ALA A 189 -6.26 -22.00 4.78
C ALA A 189 -5.81 -20.96 3.76
N TYR A 190 -6.27 -19.72 3.92
CA TYR A 190 -5.74 -18.56 3.17
C TYR A 190 -5.15 -17.54 4.13
N THR A 191 -3.96 -17.02 3.81
CA THR A 191 -3.27 -16.05 4.65
C THR A 191 -3.09 -14.71 3.95
N THR A 192 -3.46 -13.66 4.66
CA THR A 192 -3.11 -12.26 4.45
C THR A 192 -3.37 -11.49 5.74
N ASP A 193 -3.42 -10.18 5.69
CA ASP A 193 -3.69 -9.33 6.85
C ASP A 193 -5.11 -9.56 7.37
N GLY A 194 -5.27 -9.67 8.69
CA GLY A 194 -6.53 -10.04 9.33
C GLY A 194 -7.70 -9.14 8.93
N ILE A 195 -7.45 -7.84 8.76
CA ILE A 195 -8.47 -6.89 8.31
C ILE A 195 -8.92 -7.14 6.86
N ILE A 196 -8.02 -7.56 5.97
CA ILE A 196 -8.34 -7.94 4.59
C ILE A 196 -9.10 -9.26 4.58
N LEU A 197 -8.69 -10.25 5.41
CA LEU A 197 -9.43 -11.50 5.58
C LEU A 197 -10.87 -11.26 6.02
N ALA A 198 -11.06 -10.36 6.98
CA ALA A 198 -12.39 -9.95 7.45
C ALA A 198 -13.20 -9.29 6.32
N GLY A 199 -12.57 -8.46 5.49
CA GLY A 199 -13.19 -7.81 4.32
C GLY A 199 -13.63 -8.81 3.25
N LEU A 200 -12.76 -9.75 2.88
CA LEU A 200 -13.08 -10.83 1.94
C LEU A 200 -14.26 -11.67 2.44
N ARG A 201 -14.20 -12.09 3.71
CA ARG A 201 -15.26 -12.84 4.35
C ARG A 201 -16.58 -12.06 4.35
N ALA A 202 -16.58 -10.76 4.69
CA ALA A 202 -17.78 -9.93 4.77
C ALA A 202 -18.49 -9.79 3.41
N LYS A 203 -17.78 -9.89 2.30
CA LYS A 203 -18.34 -9.84 0.93
C LYS A 203 -18.78 -11.20 0.39
N SER A 204 -18.44 -12.30 1.06
CA SER A 204 -18.88 -13.64 0.63
C SER A 204 -20.33 -13.89 1.00
N PRO A 205 -21.15 -14.42 0.06
CA PRO A 205 -22.48 -14.93 0.39
C PRO A 205 -22.45 -16.06 1.43
N GLN A 206 -21.30 -16.72 1.59
CA GLN A 206 -21.07 -17.82 2.51
C GLN A 206 -20.25 -17.39 3.75
N ALA A 207 -20.22 -16.12 4.10
CA ALA A 207 -19.43 -15.56 5.21
C ALA A 207 -19.55 -16.37 6.52
N ALA A 208 -20.74 -16.96 6.78
CA ALA A 208 -20.99 -17.74 7.98
C ALA A 208 -20.17 -19.04 8.07
N ASN A 209 -19.67 -19.55 6.94
CA ASN A 209 -18.91 -20.80 6.85
C ASN A 209 -17.42 -20.62 7.11
N TYR A 210 -16.94 -19.38 7.24
CA TYR A 210 -15.52 -19.05 7.38
C TYR A 210 -15.26 -18.29 8.67
N GLU A 211 -14.06 -18.41 9.19
CA GLU A 211 -13.57 -17.68 10.37
C GLU A 211 -12.12 -17.25 10.18
N VAL A 212 -11.79 -16.07 10.70
CA VAL A 212 -10.41 -15.59 10.84
C VAL A 212 -9.89 -16.12 12.15
N VAL A 213 -8.73 -16.77 12.13
CA VAL A 213 -8.18 -17.47 13.30
C VAL A 213 -6.71 -17.13 13.54
N GLY A 214 -6.28 -17.37 14.79
CA GLY A 214 -4.94 -17.14 15.27
C GLY A 214 -4.67 -15.68 15.65
N ASP A 215 -3.62 -15.48 16.45
CA ASP A 215 -3.10 -14.16 16.75
C ASP A 215 -2.36 -13.59 15.55
N PHE A 216 -2.08 -12.30 15.56
CA PHE A 216 -1.21 -11.68 14.58
C PHE A 216 0.20 -12.28 14.69
N TYR A 217 0.69 -12.88 13.60
CA TYR A 217 2.05 -13.44 13.54
C TYR A 217 3.05 -12.57 12.80
N THR A 218 2.59 -11.41 12.27
CA THR A 218 3.42 -10.33 11.74
C THR A 218 2.89 -8.99 12.24
N ASN A 219 3.70 -7.93 12.06
CA ASN A 219 3.27 -6.53 12.21
C ASN A 219 3.23 -5.89 10.83
N GLU A 220 2.08 -5.36 10.45
CA GLU A 220 1.81 -4.83 9.12
C GLU A 220 1.38 -3.35 9.20
N PRO A 221 2.35 -2.42 9.37
CA PRO A 221 2.08 -0.98 9.29
C PRO A 221 1.88 -0.58 7.83
N TYR A 222 0.74 0.02 7.50
CA TYR A 222 0.43 0.46 6.14
C TYR A 222 0.83 1.90 5.91
N SER A 223 1.48 2.11 4.77
CA SER A 223 1.83 3.42 4.23
C SER A 223 1.55 3.47 2.74
N PHE A 224 1.41 4.67 2.18
CA PHE A 224 1.43 4.85 0.73
C PHE A 224 2.86 4.70 0.23
N ILE A 225 3.01 4.17 -0.99
CA ILE A 225 4.31 4.07 -1.64
C ILE A 225 4.50 5.25 -2.58
N LEU A 226 5.66 5.86 -2.50
CA LEU A 226 6.09 7.02 -3.26
C LEU A 226 7.42 6.73 -3.95
N ARG A 227 7.76 7.50 -4.99
CA ARG A 227 9.04 7.35 -5.66
C ARG A 227 10.17 7.76 -4.72
N GLU A 228 11.23 6.97 -4.70
CA GLU A 228 12.45 7.25 -3.92
C GLU A 228 13.11 8.58 -4.37
N ASN A 229 13.71 9.28 -3.41
CA ASN A 229 14.40 10.56 -3.62
C ASN A 229 13.50 11.70 -4.12
N ASP A 230 12.19 11.66 -3.86
CA ASP A 230 11.21 12.71 -4.17
C ASP A 230 10.64 13.30 -2.87
N SER A 231 11.52 13.94 -2.09
CA SER A 231 11.17 14.47 -0.76
C SER A 231 10.02 15.47 -0.80
N ASP A 232 9.96 16.35 -1.80
CA ASP A 232 8.88 17.34 -1.92
C ASP A 232 7.51 16.66 -2.05
N TRP A 233 7.42 15.57 -2.80
CA TRP A 233 6.20 14.80 -2.95
C TRP A 233 5.86 14.01 -1.68
N ARG A 234 6.84 13.33 -1.11
CA ARG A 234 6.67 12.59 0.15
C ARG A 234 6.21 13.51 1.28
N ASP A 235 6.86 14.65 1.45
CA ASP A 235 6.55 15.60 2.51
C ASP A 235 5.17 16.21 2.32
N PHE A 236 4.76 16.48 1.07
CA PHE A 236 3.40 16.91 0.76
C PHE A 236 2.36 15.86 1.15
N VAL A 237 2.57 14.58 0.79
CA VAL A 237 1.66 13.48 1.13
C VAL A 237 1.58 13.30 2.65
N ASN A 238 2.72 13.38 3.34
CA ASN A 238 2.77 13.29 4.80
C ASN A 238 2.00 14.41 5.47
N LEU A 239 2.22 15.66 5.06
CA LEU A 239 1.48 16.81 5.58
C LEU A 239 -0.02 16.67 5.34
N ALA A 240 -0.43 16.22 4.16
CA ALA A 240 -1.83 15.98 3.86
C ALA A 240 -2.48 14.93 4.79
N LEU A 241 -1.75 13.84 5.09
CA LEU A 241 -2.22 12.81 6.04
C LEU A 241 -2.27 13.36 7.48
N MET A 242 -1.27 14.12 7.91
CA MET A 242 -1.26 14.76 9.25
C MET A 242 -2.43 15.74 9.42
N GLU A 243 -2.70 16.57 8.41
CA GLU A 243 -3.83 17.48 8.43
C GLU A 243 -5.18 16.74 8.54
N MET A 244 -5.35 15.60 7.86
CA MET A 244 -6.55 14.77 7.99
C MET A 244 -6.70 14.20 9.41
N LEU A 245 -5.59 13.87 10.08
CA LEU A 245 -5.60 13.44 11.48
C LEU A 245 -5.98 14.58 12.43
N GLU A 246 -5.53 15.82 12.13
CA GLU A 246 -5.82 17.01 12.94
C GLU A 246 -7.27 17.49 12.80
N ASP A 247 -7.79 17.55 11.56
CA ASP A 247 -9.09 18.15 11.26
C ASP A 247 -10.27 17.17 11.37
N GLY A 248 -10.00 15.90 11.72
CA GLY A 248 -10.98 14.83 11.88
C GLY A 248 -11.47 14.20 10.58
N THR A 249 -10.89 14.56 9.43
CA THR A 249 -11.21 13.92 8.14
C THR A 249 -10.83 12.46 8.13
N TYR A 250 -9.69 12.10 8.73
CA TYR A 250 -9.27 10.71 8.91
C TYR A 250 -10.29 9.90 9.73
N ASP A 251 -10.77 10.44 10.85
CA ASP A 251 -11.76 9.77 11.71
C ASP A 251 -13.09 9.55 10.97
N LYS A 252 -13.53 10.49 10.13
CA LYS A 252 -14.73 10.35 9.28
C LYS A 252 -14.56 9.19 8.28
N PHE A 253 -13.41 9.09 7.62
CA PHE A 253 -13.14 7.99 6.70
C PHE A 253 -12.99 6.66 7.45
N TYR A 254 -12.36 6.67 8.62
CA TYR A 254 -12.28 5.48 9.47
C TYR A 254 -13.66 4.98 9.88
N GLU A 255 -14.52 5.85 10.37
CA GLU A 255 -15.91 5.52 10.74
C GLU A 255 -16.73 4.98 9.57
N LYS A 256 -16.55 5.55 8.37
CA LYS A 256 -17.22 5.09 7.13
C LYS A 256 -16.89 3.61 6.82
N TRP A 257 -15.64 3.20 6.99
CA TRP A 257 -15.17 1.89 6.55
C TRP A 257 -15.10 0.85 7.65
N PHE A 258 -14.80 1.29 8.89
CA PHE A 258 -14.54 0.46 10.05
C PHE A 258 -15.46 0.71 11.22
N GLY A 259 -16.36 1.67 11.14
CA GLY A 259 -17.39 1.92 12.13
C GLY A 259 -18.44 0.79 12.17
N PRO A 260 -19.42 0.85 13.07
CA PRO A 260 -20.44 -0.21 13.25
C PRO A 260 -21.22 -0.56 11.98
N ASN A 261 -21.39 0.42 11.07
CA ASN A 261 -22.07 0.26 9.78
C ASN A 261 -21.10 0.16 8.59
N GLY A 262 -19.81 0.11 8.85
CA GLY A 262 -18.76 -0.04 7.83
C GLY A 262 -18.72 -1.45 7.23
N VAL A 263 -17.92 -1.60 6.17
CA VAL A 263 -17.75 -2.90 5.50
C VAL A 263 -17.15 -3.96 6.44
N VAL A 264 -16.23 -3.51 7.31
CA VAL A 264 -15.59 -4.35 8.33
C VAL A 264 -15.59 -3.58 9.65
N PRO A 265 -16.56 -3.81 10.54
CA PRO A 265 -16.52 -3.19 11.87
C PRO A 265 -15.21 -3.55 12.59
N TYR A 266 -14.37 -2.54 12.80
CA TYR A 266 -13.06 -2.69 13.44
C TYR A 266 -12.76 -1.43 14.26
N PRO A 267 -13.18 -1.39 15.53
CA PRO A 267 -12.90 -0.27 16.41
C PRO A 267 -11.40 -0.03 16.50
N MET A 268 -10.98 1.23 16.35
CA MET A 268 -9.56 1.57 16.40
C MET A 268 -8.98 1.26 17.79
N PRO A 269 -7.94 0.40 17.89
CA PRO A 269 -7.29 0.13 19.16
C PRO A 269 -6.68 1.41 19.76
N ALA A 270 -6.83 1.62 21.07
CA ALA A 270 -6.33 2.83 21.72
C ALA A 270 -4.82 3.08 21.50
N PRO A 271 -3.91 2.09 21.51
CA PRO A 271 -2.51 2.31 21.17
C PRO A 271 -2.31 2.82 19.74
N VAL A 272 -3.10 2.35 18.77
CA VAL A 272 -3.03 2.79 17.38
C VAL A 272 -3.47 4.25 17.27
N LYS A 273 -4.57 4.62 17.94
CA LYS A 273 -5.03 6.01 17.98
C LYS A 273 -3.97 6.95 18.55
N THR A 274 -3.33 6.54 19.65
CA THR A 274 -2.22 7.30 20.26
C THR A 274 -1.05 7.44 19.29
N TYR A 275 -0.63 6.35 18.65
CA TYR A 275 0.48 6.40 17.70
C TYR A 275 0.17 7.33 16.51
N LEU A 276 -1.02 7.27 15.95
CA LEU A 276 -1.42 8.14 14.84
C LEU A 276 -1.39 9.61 15.26
N SER A 277 -1.89 9.94 16.45
CA SER A 277 -1.84 11.32 16.97
C SER A 277 -0.42 11.84 17.20
N MET A 278 0.52 10.97 17.53
CA MET A 278 1.93 11.33 17.72
C MET A 278 2.72 11.58 16.41
N GLN A 279 2.15 11.21 15.26
CA GLN A 279 2.77 11.50 13.96
C GLN A 279 2.52 12.94 13.50
N VAL A 280 1.57 13.62 14.11
CA VAL A 280 1.23 15.00 13.77
C VAL A 280 2.34 15.92 14.28
N MET A 281 2.88 16.76 13.38
CA MET A 281 3.92 17.73 13.73
C MET A 281 3.29 18.99 14.36
N PRO A 282 3.94 19.60 15.37
CA PRO A 282 3.57 20.94 15.84
C PRO A 282 3.57 21.96 14.69
N ARG A 283 2.62 22.90 14.74
CA ARG A 283 2.53 24.02 13.79
C ARG A 283 3.57 25.09 14.08
#